data_c1d1a193adce9fd9281b23aafd057a69
#
_entry.id   c1d1a193adce9fd9281b23aafd057a69
#
_cell.length_a   1.000
_cell.length_b   1.000
_cell.length_c   1.000
_cell.angle_alpha   90.00
_cell.angle_beta   90.00
_cell.angle_gamma   90.00
#
_symmetry.space_group_name_H-M   'P 1'
#
loop_
_entity.id
_entity.type
_entity.pdbx_description
1 polymer ?
#
loop_
_entity_poly.entity_id
_entity_poly.type
_entity_poly.pdbx_seq_one_letter_code
_entity_poly.pdbx_strand_id
1 'polypeptide(L)'
;QPFTFSFQQVGTNCGLFGKNACIEVDGSSYWMSENGFFTYDGQLKSMPCLVEDYVYDSINDTSRDLINCGLNNLFGEINWSYCSGASDVIDRVVTYNYLDSSAERPIWTTSRMNTVSGKKVGVPRTAWQDSAVFNKPHATFYDPDDNASTDVTGNTDGITIYYNQETGTDQVDAGGVVTPIKANILSGDFDITQKRSNTGQAV
;
A
#
# COMPACT_ATOMS: atom_id res chain seq x y z
N GLN A 1 -4.84 -9.60 -44.02
CA GLN A 1 -5.92 -8.78 -43.47
C GLN A 1 -5.31 -7.83 -42.47
N PRO A 2 -5.61 -6.53 -42.51
CA PRO A 2 -5.16 -5.64 -41.44
C PRO A 2 -5.85 -6.02 -40.13
N PHE A 3 -5.10 -6.13 -39.05
CA PHE A 3 -5.67 -6.31 -37.71
C PHE A 3 -6.47 -5.06 -37.36
N THR A 4 -7.74 -5.22 -37.08
CA THR A 4 -8.59 -4.12 -36.62
C THR A 4 -8.57 -4.14 -35.10
N PHE A 5 -7.99 -3.11 -34.50
CA PHE A 5 -8.08 -2.89 -33.06
C PHE A 5 -9.34 -2.09 -32.76
N SER A 6 -10.09 -2.48 -31.78
CA SER A 6 -11.19 -1.69 -31.24
C SER A 6 -10.92 -1.36 -29.78
N PHE A 7 -11.27 -0.14 -29.39
CA PHE A 7 -11.24 0.30 -28.01
C PHE A 7 -12.67 0.51 -27.54
N GLN A 8 -12.98 -0.05 -26.39
CA GLN A 8 -14.29 0.14 -25.76
C GLN A 8 -14.08 0.77 -24.40
N GLN A 9 -14.79 1.85 -24.14
CA GLN A 9 -14.84 2.43 -22.80
C GLN A 9 -15.73 1.55 -21.91
N VAL A 10 -15.20 1.06 -20.81
CA VAL A 10 -15.88 0.18 -19.85
C VAL A 10 -16.42 0.93 -18.63
N GLY A 11 -16.03 2.19 -18.43
CA GLY A 11 -16.49 3.00 -17.31
C GLY A 11 -16.08 4.47 -17.43
N THR A 12 -16.58 5.26 -16.49
CA THR A 12 -16.27 6.69 -16.30
C THR A 12 -15.87 6.95 -14.87
N ASN A 13 -15.09 7.99 -14.62
CA ASN A 13 -14.62 8.40 -13.28
C ASN A 13 -13.86 7.30 -12.50
N CYS A 14 -13.21 6.40 -13.22
CA CYS A 14 -12.45 5.28 -12.68
C CYS A 14 -11.04 5.21 -13.26
N GLY A 15 -10.51 6.34 -13.71
CA GLY A 15 -9.14 6.44 -14.21
C GLY A 15 -8.10 6.15 -13.14
N LEU A 16 -6.91 5.74 -13.57
CA LEU A 16 -5.78 5.52 -12.65
C LEU A 16 -5.38 6.84 -11.97
N PHE A 17 -5.18 6.79 -10.67
CA PHE A 17 -4.66 7.94 -9.91
C PHE A 17 -3.19 8.20 -10.22
N GLY A 18 -2.40 7.15 -10.38
CA GLY A 18 -1.01 7.19 -10.79
C GLY A 18 -0.69 6.08 -11.79
N LYS A 19 0.35 6.25 -12.57
CA LYS A 19 0.75 5.30 -13.63
C LYS A 19 1.02 3.86 -13.15
N ASN A 20 1.45 3.71 -11.89
CA ASN A 20 1.77 2.42 -11.27
C ASN A 20 0.74 2.01 -10.20
N ALA A 21 -0.45 2.62 -10.20
CA ALA A 21 -1.49 2.38 -9.20
C ALA A 21 -2.39 1.17 -9.52
N CYS A 22 -2.01 0.32 -10.46
CA CYS A 22 -2.77 -0.85 -10.89
C CYS A 22 -1.95 -2.13 -10.79
N ILE A 23 -2.62 -3.22 -10.44
CA ILE A 23 -2.05 -4.56 -10.46
C ILE A 23 -3.10 -5.58 -10.94
N GLU A 24 -2.63 -6.66 -11.55
CA GLU A 24 -3.46 -7.79 -11.93
C GLU A 24 -3.20 -8.96 -10.98
N VAL A 25 -4.27 -9.58 -10.52
CA VAL A 25 -4.25 -10.75 -9.64
C VAL A 25 -5.32 -11.74 -10.11
N ASP A 26 -4.91 -12.94 -10.47
CA ASP A 26 -5.81 -14.04 -10.86
C ASP A 26 -6.86 -13.66 -11.93
N GLY A 27 -6.43 -12.89 -12.95
CA GLY A 27 -7.28 -12.45 -14.05
C GLY A 27 -8.17 -11.24 -13.72
N SER A 28 -8.07 -10.68 -12.53
CA SER A 28 -8.76 -9.46 -12.10
C SER A 28 -7.76 -8.32 -11.99
N SER A 29 -8.11 -7.16 -12.51
CA SER A 29 -7.32 -5.94 -12.34
C SER A 29 -7.86 -5.13 -11.17
N TYR A 30 -6.96 -4.62 -10.34
CA TYR A 30 -7.26 -3.77 -9.18
C TYR A 30 -6.49 -2.47 -9.27
N TRP A 31 -7.13 -1.35 -9.00
CA TRP A 31 -6.43 -0.06 -9.05
C TRP A 31 -7.01 0.99 -8.11
N MET A 32 -6.16 1.94 -7.78
CA MET A 32 -6.50 3.17 -7.10
C MET A 32 -6.81 4.25 -8.12
N SER A 33 -7.95 4.91 -7.96
CA SER A 33 -8.44 6.03 -8.77
C SER A 33 -8.52 7.30 -7.91
N GLU A 34 -8.77 8.45 -8.52
CA GLU A 34 -9.10 9.68 -7.81
C GLU A 34 -10.43 9.60 -7.03
N ASN A 35 -11.29 8.66 -7.40
CA ASN A 35 -12.64 8.52 -6.85
C ASN A 35 -12.85 7.17 -6.15
N GLY A 36 -11.80 6.63 -5.54
CA GLY A 36 -11.87 5.37 -4.81
C GLY A 36 -11.10 4.23 -5.46
N PHE A 37 -11.38 3.03 -5.04
CA PHE A 37 -10.73 1.82 -5.52
C PHE A 37 -11.67 1.04 -6.42
N PHE A 38 -11.12 0.46 -7.47
CA PHE A 38 -11.89 -0.27 -8.47
C PHE A 38 -11.25 -1.62 -8.80
N THR A 39 -12.11 -2.53 -9.27
CA THR A 39 -11.69 -3.82 -9.81
C THR A 39 -12.40 -4.11 -11.13
N TYR A 40 -11.73 -4.87 -11.98
CA TYR A 40 -12.27 -5.33 -13.26
C TYR A 40 -11.93 -6.81 -13.47
N ASP A 41 -12.98 -7.61 -13.56
CA ASP A 41 -12.94 -9.06 -13.83
C ASP A 41 -13.77 -9.43 -15.07
N GLY A 42 -13.88 -8.51 -16.03
CA GLY A 42 -14.84 -8.53 -17.13
C GLY A 42 -15.99 -7.54 -16.90
N GLN A 43 -16.17 -7.10 -15.65
CA GLN A 43 -17.09 -6.04 -15.27
C GLN A 43 -16.40 -5.06 -14.35
N LEU A 44 -16.64 -3.77 -14.58
CA LEU A 44 -16.14 -2.72 -13.68
C LEU A 44 -16.96 -2.70 -12.39
N LYS A 45 -16.27 -2.75 -11.25
CA LYS A 45 -16.87 -2.68 -9.92
C LYS A 45 -16.09 -1.68 -9.07
N SER A 46 -16.81 -0.86 -8.30
CA SER A 46 -16.22 -0.09 -7.20
C SER A 46 -15.97 -1.04 -6.03
N MET A 47 -14.85 -0.85 -5.37
CA MET A 47 -14.47 -1.60 -4.16
C MET A 47 -14.82 -0.75 -2.94
N PRO A 48 -15.79 -1.14 -2.10
CA PRO A 48 -16.06 -0.42 -0.86
C PRO A 48 -14.82 -0.39 0.01
N CYS A 49 -14.37 0.80 0.39
CA CYS A 49 -13.17 0.98 1.21
C CYS A 49 -13.52 1.70 2.51
N LEU A 50 -13.38 1.00 3.64
CA LEU A 50 -13.72 1.56 4.96
C LEU A 50 -12.73 2.64 5.45
N VAL A 51 -11.58 2.73 4.81
CA VAL A 51 -10.53 3.70 5.13
C VAL A 51 -10.34 4.74 4.02
N GLU A 52 -11.32 4.85 3.12
CA GLU A 52 -11.25 5.73 1.95
C GLU A 52 -11.01 7.19 2.34
N ASP A 53 -11.82 7.71 3.26
CA ASP A 53 -11.69 9.10 3.73
C ASP A 53 -10.29 9.36 4.32
N TYR A 54 -9.78 8.42 5.13
CA TYR A 54 -8.43 8.55 5.70
C TYR A 54 -7.34 8.64 4.64
N VAL A 55 -7.48 7.88 3.56
CA VAL A 55 -6.51 7.87 2.45
C VAL A 55 -6.59 9.15 1.66
N TYR A 56 -7.78 9.51 1.17
CA TYR A 56 -7.95 10.63 0.23
C TYR A 56 -7.89 12.00 0.90
N ASP A 57 -8.28 12.14 2.16
CA ASP A 57 -8.10 13.38 2.92
C ASP A 57 -6.61 13.71 3.17
N SER A 58 -5.76 12.69 3.14
CA SER A 58 -4.35 12.85 3.45
C SER A 58 -3.40 12.67 2.26
N ILE A 59 -3.89 12.34 1.08
CA ILE A 59 -3.03 12.05 -0.06
C ILE A 59 -2.41 13.32 -0.67
N ASN A 60 -1.17 13.21 -1.13
CA ASN A 60 -0.50 14.27 -1.88
C ASN A 60 -0.74 14.13 -3.38
N ASP A 61 -1.66 14.90 -3.90
CA ASP A 61 -2.01 14.93 -5.32
C ASP A 61 -0.86 15.26 -6.26
N THR A 62 0.08 16.08 -5.81
CA THR A 62 1.22 16.49 -6.64
C THR A 62 2.23 15.36 -6.82
N SER A 63 2.22 14.39 -5.93
CA SER A 63 3.11 13.23 -5.91
C SER A 63 2.43 11.94 -6.41
N ARG A 64 1.34 12.05 -7.16
CA ARG A 64 0.58 10.90 -7.69
C ARG A 64 1.40 9.93 -8.53
N ASP A 65 2.43 10.41 -9.21
CA ASP A 65 3.32 9.59 -10.04
C ASP A 65 4.21 8.64 -9.23
N LEU A 66 4.33 8.86 -7.93
CA LEU A 66 5.05 8.01 -7.00
C LEU A 66 4.20 6.86 -6.46
N ILE A 67 2.87 6.92 -6.64
CA ILE A 67 1.99 5.84 -6.20
C ILE A 67 2.40 4.56 -6.90
N ASN A 68 2.58 3.53 -6.09
CA ASN A 68 2.99 2.23 -6.60
C ASN A 68 2.16 1.13 -5.93
N CYS A 69 1.78 0.16 -6.73
CA CYS A 69 0.98 -0.99 -6.31
C CYS A 69 1.86 -2.23 -6.24
N GLY A 70 1.69 -3.03 -5.20
CA GLY A 70 2.40 -4.27 -4.98
C GLY A 70 1.49 -5.38 -4.49
N LEU A 71 1.83 -6.61 -4.86
CA LEU A 71 1.14 -7.82 -4.44
C LEU A 71 1.98 -8.55 -3.39
N ASN A 72 1.34 -9.00 -2.32
CA ASN A 72 1.90 -9.90 -1.34
C ASN A 72 1.10 -11.21 -1.37
N ASN A 73 1.55 -12.16 -2.18
CA ASN A 73 0.86 -13.42 -2.41
C ASN A 73 0.72 -14.27 -1.15
N LEU A 74 1.69 -14.20 -0.26
CA LEU A 74 1.70 -15.01 0.96
C LEU A 74 0.51 -14.71 1.87
N PHE A 75 0.11 -13.44 1.91
CA PHE A 75 -0.99 -12.97 2.77
C PHE A 75 -2.25 -12.57 2.00
N GLY A 76 -2.24 -12.70 0.67
CA GLY A 76 -3.38 -12.32 -0.17
C GLY A 76 -3.66 -10.82 -0.14
N GLU A 77 -2.62 -10.00 -0.18
CA GLU A 77 -2.72 -8.56 0.02
C GLU A 77 -2.27 -7.79 -1.20
N ILE A 78 -3.03 -6.75 -1.52
CA ILE A 78 -2.67 -5.72 -2.50
C ILE A 78 -2.34 -4.44 -1.73
N ASN A 79 -1.15 -3.92 -1.94
CA ASN A 79 -0.63 -2.74 -1.25
C ASN A 79 -0.51 -1.56 -2.21
N TRP A 80 -1.10 -0.42 -1.89
CA TRP A 80 -0.85 0.85 -2.58
C TRP A 80 -0.03 1.75 -1.66
N SER A 81 1.21 1.99 -2.07
CA SER A 81 2.12 2.91 -1.40
C SER A 81 1.95 4.31 -1.97
N TYR A 82 1.78 5.32 -1.11
CA TYR A 82 1.51 6.69 -1.53
C TYR A 82 2.14 7.73 -0.61
N CYS A 83 2.17 8.98 -1.06
CA CYS A 83 2.65 10.12 -0.27
C CYS A 83 1.48 10.76 0.47
N SER A 84 1.63 11.03 1.76
CA SER A 84 0.68 11.86 2.50
C SER A 84 0.82 13.34 2.13
N GLY A 85 -0.19 14.17 2.40
CA GLY A 85 -0.22 15.59 2.03
C GLY A 85 0.94 16.44 2.56
N ALA A 86 1.64 15.95 3.57
CA ALA A 86 2.82 16.60 4.14
C ALA A 86 4.14 16.07 3.59
N SER A 87 4.11 15.10 2.68
CA SER A 87 5.28 14.40 2.18
C SER A 87 5.32 14.36 0.66
N ASP A 88 6.48 14.57 0.10
CA ASP A 88 6.82 14.33 -1.31
C ASP A 88 7.56 12.99 -1.52
N VAL A 89 7.64 12.19 -0.47
CA VAL A 89 8.19 10.83 -0.46
C VAL A 89 7.11 9.87 0.07
N ILE A 90 7.09 8.65 -0.46
CA ILE A 90 6.15 7.61 -0.02
C ILE A 90 6.32 7.35 1.48
N ASP A 91 5.25 7.55 2.25
CA ASP A 91 5.23 7.41 3.71
C ASP A 91 3.99 6.66 4.24
N ARG A 92 3.08 6.28 3.35
CA ARG A 92 1.83 5.60 3.68
C ARG A 92 1.62 4.39 2.79
N VAL A 93 0.91 3.41 3.34
CA VAL A 93 0.41 2.25 2.60
C VAL A 93 -1.05 2.04 2.96
N VAL A 94 -1.86 1.78 1.97
CA VAL A 94 -3.20 1.20 2.13
C VAL A 94 -3.18 -0.21 1.55
N THR A 95 -3.73 -1.16 2.29
CA THR A 95 -3.70 -2.59 1.96
C THR A 95 -5.11 -3.13 1.88
N TYR A 96 -5.39 -3.86 0.83
CA TYR A 96 -6.60 -4.64 0.63
C TYR A 96 -6.28 -6.14 0.68
N ASN A 97 -6.92 -6.88 1.57
CA ASN A 97 -6.81 -8.32 1.58
C ASN A 97 -7.84 -8.92 0.62
N TYR A 98 -7.38 -9.42 -0.53
CA TYR A 98 -8.27 -9.93 -1.56
C TYR A 98 -8.73 -11.38 -1.33
N LEU A 99 -8.03 -12.16 -0.51
CA LEU A 99 -8.40 -13.54 -0.20
C LEU A 99 -9.51 -13.62 0.84
N ASP A 100 -9.42 -12.80 1.89
CA ASP A 100 -10.35 -12.86 3.03
C ASP A 100 -11.50 -11.85 2.91
N SER A 101 -11.45 -10.96 1.94
CA SER A 101 -12.50 -9.96 1.69
C SER A 101 -13.69 -10.57 0.97
N SER A 102 -14.87 -10.06 1.31
CA SER A 102 -16.10 -10.27 0.55
C SER A 102 -16.79 -8.95 0.24
N ALA A 103 -17.77 -8.95 -0.66
CA ALA A 103 -18.52 -7.74 -1.00
C ALA A 103 -19.18 -7.08 0.23
N GLU A 104 -19.61 -7.90 1.20
CA GLU A 104 -20.27 -7.44 2.43
C GLU A 104 -19.25 -7.09 3.55
N ARG A 105 -18.06 -7.63 3.48
CA ARG A 105 -17.01 -7.46 4.47
C ARG A 105 -15.65 -7.26 3.81
N PRO A 106 -15.39 -6.09 3.24
CA PRO A 106 -14.07 -5.77 2.71
C PRO A 106 -13.06 -5.56 3.84
N ILE A 107 -11.87 -6.13 3.69
CA ILE A 107 -10.80 -6.03 4.70
C ILE A 107 -9.75 -5.07 4.16
N TRP A 108 -9.67 -3.92 4.82
CA TRP A 108 -8.71 -2.87 4.52
C TRP A 108 -7.90 -2.52 5.75
N THR A 109 -6.64 -2.22 5.55
CA THR A 109 -5.74 -1.70 6.58
C THR A 109 -4.93 -0.53 6.05
N THR A 110 -4.48 0.33 6.94
CA THR A 110 -3.55 1.42 6.61
C THR A 110 -2.33 1.31 7.49
N SER A 111 -1.19 1.63 6.94
CA SER A 111 0.06 1.69 7.71
C SER A 111 0.89 2.90 7.33
N ARG A 112 1.72 3.31 8.27
CA ARG A 112 2.77 4.31 8.06
C ARG A 112 4.08 3.58 7.91
N MET A 113 4.89 4.03 6.97
CA MET A 113 6.24 3.52 6.89
C MET A 113 7.05 4.11 8.03
N ASN A 114 7.66 3.23 8.82
CA ASN A 114 8.47 3.66 9.95
C ASN A 114 9.70 4.43 9.46
N THR A 115 10.03 5.48 10.18
CA THR A 115 11.31 6.17 9.99
C THR A 115 12.43 5.26 10.48
N VAL A 116 13.43 5.07 9.66
CA VAL A 116 14.70 4.49 10.10
C VAL A 116 15.30 5.41 11.19
N SER A 117 15.86 4.82 12.25
CA SER A 117 16.43 5.61 13.35
C SER A 117 17.40 6.68 12.84
N GLY A 118 17.11 7.93 13.17
CA GLY A 118 17.90 9.10 12.73
C GLY A 118 17.51 9.68 11.37
N LYS A 119 16.55 9.13 10.67
CA LYS A 119 16.02 9.62 9.39
C LYS A 119 14.64 10.25 9.57
N LYS A 120 14.35 11.29 8.80
CA LYS A 120 13.06 12.00 8.83
C LYS A 120 11.95 11.28 8.07
N VAL A 121 12.32 10.38 7.19
CA VAL A 121 11.42 9.73 6.24
C VAL A 121 11.37 8.24 6.54
N GLY A 122 10.21 7.63 6.37
CA GLY A 122 10.07 6.17 6.40
C GLY A 122 10.87 5.51 5.28
N VAL A 123 10.89 4.19 5.27
CA VAL A 123 11.49 3.41 4.19
C VAL A 123 10.46 3.28 3.05
N PRO A 124 10.47 4.20 2.06
CA PRO A 124 9.48 4.18 1.01
C PRO A 124 9.69 2.97 0.10
N ARG A 125 8.59 2.32 -0.27
CA ARG A 125 8.60 1.26 -1.27
C ARG A 125 8.31 1.88 -2.64
N THR A 126 9.35 2.15 -3.41
CA THR A 126 9.24 2.79 -4.73
C THR A 126 8.99 1.79 -5.85
N ALA A 127 9.32 0.52 -5.62
CA ALA A 127 8.95 -0.60 -6.46
C ALA A 127 8.84 -1.85 -5.60
N TRP A 128 7.92 -2.74 -5.97
CA TRP A 128 7.64 -3.96 -5.24
C TRP A 128 7.58 -5.14 -6.20
N GLN A 129 8.17 -6.25 -5.80
CA GLN A 129 8.09 -7.51 -6.53
C GLN A 129 7.88 -8.66 -5.56
N ASP A 130 6.80 -9.39 -5.74
CA ASP A 130 6.61 -10.71 -5.16
C ASP A 130 6.61 -11.73 -6.30
N SER A 131 7.52 -12.67 -6.23
CA SER A 131 7.74 -13.64 -7.28
C SER A 131 8.03 -15.00 -6.66
N ALA A 132 7.49 -16.05 -7.25
CA ALA A 132 7.73 -17.43 -6.85
C ALA A 132 9.21 -17.85 -6.90
N VAL A 133 10.07 -17.08 -7.57
CA VAL A 133 11.52 -17.30 -7.61
C VAL A 133 12.19 -16.94 -6.27
N PHE A 134 11.57 -16.01 -5.53
CA PHE A 134 12.08 -15.55 -4.25
C PHE A 134 11.19 -16.05 -3.11
N ASN A 135 11.79 -16.44 -2.02
CA ASN A 135 11.03 -16.92 -0.84
C ASN A 135 10.28 -15.80 -0.10
N LYS A 136 10.56 -14.54 -0.43
CA LYS A 136 9.99 -13.35 0.22
C LYS A 136 9.88 -12.22 -0.78
N PRO A 137 8.92 -11.32 -0.62
CA PRO A 137 8.82 -10.12 -1.43
C PRO A 137 10.07 -9.24 -1.32
N HIS A 138 10.37 -8.55 -2.40
CA HIS A 138 11.48 -7.60 -2.50
C HIS A 138 10.96 -6.23 -2.88
N ALA A 139 11.55 -5.21 -2.29
CA ALA A 139 11.23 -3.84 -2.61
C ALA A 139 12.51 -2.99 -2.73
N THR A 140 12.46 -1.98 -3.55
CA THR A 140 13.46 -0.92 -3.57
C THR A 140 12.94 0.28 -2.82
N PHE A 141 13.82 1.07 -2.25
CA PHE A 141 13.45 2.37 -1.70
C PHE A 141 14.48 3.44 -2.04
N TYR A 142 14.04 4.67 -1.97
CA TYR A 142 14.83 5.87 -2.21
C TYR A 142 14.86 6.69 -0.92
N ASP A 143 16.04 7.08 -0.48
CA ASP A 143 16.25 7.97 0.65
C ASP A 143 16.78 9.32 0.16
N PRO A 144 15.93 10.35 0.10
CA PRO A 144 16.36 11.67 -0.37
C PRO A 144 17.26 12.40 0.62
N ASP A 145 17.25 12.00 1.88
CA ASP A 145 18.01 12.63 2.95
C ASP A 145 19.39 11.98 3.17
N ASP A 146 19.72 10.92 2.44
CA ASP A 146 20.99 10.22 2.61
C ASP A 146 22.13 10.88 1.80
N ASN A 147 22.45 12.11 2.15
CA ASN A 147 23.61 12.82 1.62
C ASN A 147 24.97 12.27 2.11
N ALA A 148 24.95 11.27 3.00
CA ALA A 148 26.14 10.75 3.67
C ALA A 148 26.57 9.37 3.19
N SER A 149 25.72 8.67 2.41
CA SER A 149 26.06 7.36 1.88
C SER A 149 26.75 7.51 0.53
N THR A 150 28.03 7.18 0.50
CA THR A 150 28.75 6.88 -0.74
C THR A 150 28.16 5.60 -1.31
N ASP A 151 27.59 5.65 -2.50
CA ASP A 151 27.22 4.45 -3.21
C ASP A 151 28.47 3.58 -3.47
N VAL A 152 28.28 2.36 -3.95
CA VAL A 152 29.35 1.42 -4.29
C VAL A 152 30.29 1.95 -5.37
N THR A 153 29.96 3.05 -6.03
CA THR A 153 30.74 3.75 -7.05
C THR A 153 31.45 5.00 -6.54
N GLY A 154 31.25 5.36 -5.26
CA GLY A 154 31.86 6.53 -4.64
C GLY A 154 31.15 7.84 -4.96
N ASN A 155 29.93 7.80 -5.47
CA ASN A 155 29.13 8.98 -5.78
C ASN A 155 28.42 9.50 -4.52
N THR A 156 28.53 10.78 -4.24
CA THR A 156 27.95 11.46 -3.07
C THR A 156 26.66 12.21 -3.39
N ASP A 157 26.03 11.95 -4.53
CA ASP A 157 24.88 12.71 -5.01
C ASP A 157 23.55 12.39 -4.29
N GLY A 158 23.62 11.78 -3.13
CA GLY A 158 22.49 11.69 -2.20
C GLY A 158 21.40 10.68 -2.57
N ILE A 159 21.57 9.88 -3.64
CA ILE A 159 20.59 8.89 -4.07
C ILE A 159 21.11 7.50 -3.74
N THR A 160 20.70 6.96 -2.60
CA THR A 160 20.98 5.56 -2.29
C THR A 160 19.75 4.74 -2.61
N ILE A 161 19.87 3.79 -3.54
CA ILE A 161 18.85 2.80 -3.84
C ILE A 161 19.14 1.57 -3.00
N TYR A 162 18.28 1.27 -2.05
CA TYR A 162 18.39 0.09 -1.23
C TYR A 162 17.52 -1.02 -1.80
N TYR A 163 18.04 -2.23 -1.75
CA TYR A 163 17.29 -3.44 -2.06
C TYR A 163 16.83 -4.10 -0.76
N ASN A 164 15.53 -4.19 -0.57
CA ASN A 164 14.96 -4.70 0.64
C ASN A 164 14.29 -6.05 0.40
N GLN A 165 14.62 -7.02 1.26
CA GLN A 165 13.88 -8.26 1.37
C GLN A 165 12.96 -8.18 2.58
N GLU A 166 11.68 -8.41 2.41
CA GLU A 166 10.71 -8.37 3.51
C GLU A 166 10.89 -9.59 4.41
N THR A 167 11.51 -9.39 5.55
CA THR A 167 11.92 -10.50 6.44
C THR A 167 11.10 -10.59 7.73
N GLY A 168 10.18 -9.66 7.98
CA GLY A 168 9.44 -9.59 9.24
C GLY A 168 10.27 -9.07 10.43
N THR A 169 11.51 -8.69 10.18
CA THR A 169 12.38 -8.01 11.14
C THR A 169 12.66 -6.59 10.67
N ASP A 170 12.84 -5.69 11.62
CA ASP A 170 13.31 -4.35 11.34
C ASP A 170 14.80 -4.39 11.00
N GLN A 171 15.45 -3.28 10.92
CA GLN A 171 16.82 -3.12 10.46
C GLN A 171 17.82 -4.08 11.13
N VAL A 172 18.75 -4.59 10.33
CA VAL A 172 20.01 -5.17 10.83
C VAL A 172 21.06 -4.05 10.83
N ASP A 173 21.56 -3.66 11.99
CA ASP A 173 22.62 -2.66 12.07
C ASP A 173 23.99 -3.22 11.57
N ALA A 174 24.98 -2.34 11.47
CA ALA A 174 26.33 -2.73 11.04
C ALA A 174 27.00 -3.75 11.96
N GLY A 175 26.48 -3.97 13.16
CA GLY A 175 26.92 -4.99 14.13
C GLY A 175 26.17 -6.30 14.03
N GLY A 176 25.23 -6.43 13.10
CA GLY A 176 24.40 -7.62 12.92
C GLY A 176 23.28 -7.76 13.97
N VAL A 177 22.98 -6.73 14.71
CA VAL A 177 21.88 -6.73 15.69
C VAL A 177 20.55 -6.58 14.96
N VAL A 178 19.69 -7.57 15.13
CA VAL A 178 18.33 -7.57 14.55
C VAL A 178 17.38 -6.95 15.56
N THR A 179 16.66 -5.90 15.16
CA THR A 179 15.59 -5.33 15.97
C THR A 179 14.23 -5.89 15.52
N PRO A 180 13.33 -6.24 16.44
CA PRO A 180 11.99 -6.66 16.07
C PRO A 180 11.16 -5.48 15.57
N ILE A 181 10.29 -5.72 14.61
CA ILE A 181 9.31 -4.73 14.15
C ILE A 181 8.40 -4.37 15.32
N LYS A 182 8.30 -3.08 15.62
CA LYS A 182 7.35 -2.56 16.60
C LYS A 182 5.98 -2.41 15.93
N ALA A 183 5.10 -3.37 16.16
CA ALA A 183 3.73 -3.30 15.69
C ALA A 183 2.82 -2.81 16.83
N ASN A 184 1.95 -1.84 16.52
CA ASN A 184 0.91 -1.37 17.43
C ASN A 184 -0.45 -1.56 16.72
N ILE A 185 -1.39 -2.14 17.43
CA ILE A 185 -2.79 -2.20 17.00
C ILE A 185 -3.57 -1.25 17.90
N LEU A 186 -4.15 -0.22 17.30
CA LEU A 186 -5.08 0.67 17.96
C LEU A 186 -6.48 0.34 17.45
N SER A 187 -7.34 -0.21 18.31
CA SER A 187 -8.75 -0.36 17.98
C SER A 187 -9.44 1.00 18.10
N GLY A 188 -10.45 1.25 17.28
CA GLY A 188 -11.39 2.34 17.54
C GLY A 188 -12.07 2.17 18.90
N ASP A 189 -12.54 3.27 19.45
CA ASP A 189 -13.35 3.25 20.67
C ASP A 189 -14.59 2.40 20.44
N PHE A 190 -14.80 1.38 21.25
CA PHE A 190 -16.04 0.62 21.25
C PHE A 190 -16.78 0.89 22.57
N ASP A 191 -18.04 1.22 22.44
CA ASP A 191 -18.90 1.48 23.59
C ASP A 191 -19.29 0.15 24.25
N ILE A 192 -18.68 -0.14 25.41
CA ILE A 192 -19.00 -1.28 26.24
C ILE A 192 -20.36 -1.09 26.95
N THR A 193 -20.91 0.11 26.93
CA THR A 193 -22.15 0.47 27.63
C THR A 193 -23.41 0.24 26.79
N GLN A 194 -23.32 -0.30 25.58
CA GLN A 194 -24.50 -0.78 24.89
C GLN A 194 -25.16 -1.86 25.75
N LYS A 195 -25.98 -1.40 26.68
CA LYS A 195 -26.95 -2.24 27.37
C LYS A 195 -27.71 -2.97 26.28
N ARG A 196 -27.55 -4.28 26.20
CA ARG A 196 -28.58 -5.11 25.61
C ARG A 196 -29.89 -4.61 26.19
N SER A 197 -30.69 -3.95 25.41
CA SER A 197 -32.09 -3.73 25.72
C SER A 197 -32.70 -5.12 25.77
N ASN A 198 -32.63 -5.72 26.92
CA ASN A 198 -33.47 -6.87 27.25
C ASN A 198 -34.89 -6.32 27.36
N THR A 199 -35.58 -6.23 26.26
CA THR A 199 -37.06 -6.24 26.26
C THR A 199 -37.49 -7.63 26.73
N GLY A 200 -37.24 -7.94 27.98
CA GLY A 200 -37.98 -8.98 28.70
C GLY A 200 -39.40 -8.49 28.85
N GLN A 201 -40.27 -8.99 28.05
CA GLN A 201 -41.70 -8.98 28.35
C GLN A 201 -41.86 -9.66 29.70
N ALA A 202 -42.21 -8.87 30.71
CA ALA A 202 -42.87 -9.40 31.90
C ALA A 202 -44.34 -9.67 31.53
N VAL A 203 -44.75 -10.89 31.71
CA VAL A 203 -46.14 -11.28 31.77
C VAL A 203 -46.74 -10.85 33.09
#